data_19fe9def19d893d97b76382ce1d47895
#
_entry.id   19fe9def19d893d97b76382ce1d47895
#
_cell.length_a   1.000
_cell.length_b   1.000
_cell.length_c   1.000
_cell.angle_alpha   90.00
_cell.angle_beta   90.00
_cell.angle_gamma   90.00
#
_symmetry.space_group_name_H-M   'P 1'
#
loop_
_entity.id
_entity.type
_entity.pdbx_description
1 polymer ?
#
loop_
_entity_poly.entity_id
_entity_poly.type
_entity_poly.pdbx_seq_one_letter_code
_entity_poly.pdbx_strand_id
1 'polypeptide(L)'
;MITLLERKIALRYLFTKKKDGFINIISTFSFLGIALGVAVLIVVMSVMNGFRTELINKIVGFNSHITVKPYEKSFNVKEFESSNLSLISKNIMLSNSAEGIIIREQNSKGILLRGYLEKDFSKLEFINNKNFVGQNKTLVKNFVSIGKELSFTLDLKIGDNITIMSSSGVETQIGRAHV
;
A
#
# COMPACT_ATOMS: atom_id res chain seq x y z
N MET A 1 -7.78 13.24 -36.65
CA MET A 1 -8.27 12.02 -37.36
C MET A 1 -7.49 11.91 -38.67
N ILE A 2 -6.74 10.83 -38.88
CA ILE A 2 -5.99 10.60 -40.10
C ILE A 2 -6.99 10.22 -41.21
N THR A 3 -6.96 10.93 -42.32
CA THR A 3 -7.87 10.67 -43.46
C THR A 3 -7.48 9.38 -44.16
N LEU A 4 -8.45 8.73 -44.80
CA LEU A 4 -8.23 7.51 -45.59
C LEU A 4 -7.17 7.72 -46.70
N LEU A 5 -7.09 8.94 -47.23
CA LEU A 5 -6.12 9.34 -48.23
C LEU A 5 -4.70 9.39 -47.66
N GLU A 6 -4.52 10.02 -46.50
CA GLU A 6 -3.23 10.13 -45.82
C GLU A 6 -2.68 8.73 -45.46
N ARG A 7 -3.53 7.84 -44.98
CA ARG A 7 -3.15 6.44 -44.70
C ARG A 7 -2.71 5.68 -45.97
N LYS A 8 -3.41 5.86 -47.11
CA LYS A 8 -3.00 5.26 -48.37
C LYS A 8 -1.69 5.80 -48.90
N ILE A 9 -1.47 7.10 -48.75
CA ILE A 9 -0.22 7.74 -49.18
C ILE A 9 0.93 7.24 -48.30
N ALA A 10 0.78 7.23 -46.97
CA ALA A 10 1.80 6.73 -46.04
C ALA A 10 2.19 5.28 -46.32
N LEU A 11 1.21 4.39 -46.49
CA LEU A 11 1.46 2.99 -46.82
C LEU A 11 2.17 2.82 -48.16
N ARG A 12 1.83 3.65 -49.16
CA ARG A 12 2.47 3.60 -50.46
C ARG A 12 3.92 4.05 -50.45
N TYR A 13 4.26 5.03 -49.59
CA TYR A 13 5.65 5.47 -49.39
C TYR A 13 6.48 4.44 -48.64
N LEU A 14 5.90 3.76 -47.68
CA LEU A 14 6.57 2.68 -46.92
C LEU A 14 6.87 1.44 -47.80
N PHE A 15 6.00 1.11 -48.77
CA PHE A 15 6.13 -0.09 -49.60
C PHE A 15 6.37 0.22 -51.08
N THR A 16 7.24 1.18 -51.35
CA THR A 16 7.56 1.54 -52.75
C THR A 16 8.31 0.42 -53.45
N LYS A 17 7.71 -0.13 -54.52
CA LYS A 17 8.25 -1.25 -55.31
C LYS A 17 9.35 -0.84 -56.34
N LYS A 18 9.94 0.34 -56.25
CA LYS A 18 10.97 0.79 -57.20
C LYS A 18 12.38 0.48 -56.68
N LYS A 19 13.31 0.33 -57.63
CA LYS A 19 14.69 -0.16 -57.59
C LYS A 19 15.64 0.45 -56.54
N ASP A 20 15.19 1.40 -55.73
CA ASP A 20 15.99 2.04 -54.69
C ASP A 20 15.84 1.32 -53.35
N GLY A 21 16.30 0.09 -53.28
CA GLY A 21 16.21 -0.76 -52.10
C GLY A 21 16.82 -0.16 -50.84
N PHE A 22 17.79 0.73 -50.96
CA PHE A 22 18.46 1.38 -49.87
C PHE A 22 17.54 2.37 -49.10
N ILE A 23 16.76 3.18 -49.85
CA ILE A 23 15.82 4.15 -49.22
C ILE A 23 14.71 3.43 -48.50
N ASN A 24 14.22 2.32 -49.04
CA ASN A 24 13.16 1.52 -48.43
C ASN A 24 13.64 0.87 -47.12
N ILE A 25 14.89 0.42 -47.06
CA ILE A 25 15.53 -0.13 -45.86
C ILE A 25 15.61 0.95 -44.75
N ILE A 26 16.12 2.13 -45.08
CA ILE A 26 16.24 3.25 -44.09
C ILE A 26 14.85 3.65 -43.57
N SER A 27 13.85 3.78 -44.46
CA SER A 27 12.48 4.12 -44.08
C SER A 27 11.87 3.08 -43.14
N THR A 28 12.08 1.80 -43.41
CA THR A 28 11.58 0.70 -42.57
C THR A 28 12.26 0.70 -41.21
N PHE A 29 13.60 0.88 -41.13
CA PHE A 29 14.31 0.97 -39.87
C PHE A 29 13.88 2.18 -39.03
N SER A 30 13.69 3.34 -39.67
CA SER A 30 13.19 4.53 -38.99
C SER A 30 11.79 4.33 -38.42
N PHE A 31 10.89 3.71 -39.21
CA PHE A 31 9.55 3.39 -38.73
C PHE A 31 9.56 2.42 -37.55
N LEU A 32 10.34 1.33 -37.66
CA LEU A 32 10.50 0.37 -36.57
C LEU A 32 11.10 1.02 -35.30
N GLY A 33 12.11 1.87 -35.46
CA GLY A 33 12.73 2.58 -34.35
C GLY A 33 11.74 3.48 -33.59
N ILE A 34 10.95 4.27 -34.35
CA ILE A 34 9.92 5.12 -33.76
C ILE A 34 8.81 4.27 -33.10
N ALA A 35 8.34 3.23 -33.77
CA ALA A 35 7.30 2.35 -33.24
C ALA A 35 7.74 1.69 -31.95
N LEU A 36 8.97 1.17 -31.89
CA LEU A 36 9.54 0.54 -30.72
C LEU A 36 9.73 1.56 -29.59
N GLY A 37 10.21 2.77 -29.88
CA GLY A 37 10.36 3.83 -28.91
C GLY A 37 9.03 4.23 -28.26
N VAL A 38 7.99 4.40 -29.06
CA VAL A 38 6.64 4.72 -28.56
C VAL A 38 6.07 3.53 -27.75
N ALA A 39 6.25 2.31 -28.22
CA ALA A 39 5.79 1.12 -27.50
C ALA A 39 6.44 1.01 -26.11
N VAL A 40 7.74 1.22 -26.01
CA VAL A 40 8.46 1.22 -24.72
C VAL A 40 7.93 2.32 -23.80
N LEU A 41 7.70 3.54 -24.29
CA LEU A 41 7.13 4.61 -23.50
C LEU A 41 5.76 4.26 -22.95
N ILE A 42 4.88 3.69 -23.76
CA ILE A 42 3.55 3.26 -23.31
C ILE A 42 3.65 2.19 -22.24
N VAL A 43 4.51 1.19 -22.41
CA VAL A 43 4.72 0.13 -21.42
C VAL A 43 5.23 0.70 -20.10
N VAL A 44 6.26 1.55 -20.14
CA VAL A 44 6.82 2.18 -18.93
C VAL A 44 5.78 3.01 -18.20
N MET A 45 5.02 3.84 -18.93
CA MET A 45 3.96 4.65 -18.33
C MET A 45 2.85 3.79 -17.71
N SER A 46 2.46 2.70 -18.38
CA SER A 46 1.43 1.78 -17.87
C SER A 46 1.88 1.07 -16.60
N VAL A 47 3.12 0.57 -16.58
CA VAL A 47 3.72 -0.06 -15.39
C VAL A 47 3.84 0.94 -14.23
N MET A 48 4.32 2.15 -14.51
CA MET A 48 4.45 3.18 -13.48
C MET A 48 3.10 3.57 -12.88
N ASN A 49 2.06 3.75 -13.71
CA ASN A 49 0.72 4.06 -13.23
C ASN A 49 0.12 2.92 -12.42
N GLY A 50 0.29 1.67 -12.87
CA GLY A 50 -0.16 0.49 -12.13
C GLY A 50 0.54 0.38 -10.78
N PHE A 51 1.86 0.53 -10.76
CA PHE A 51 2.66 0.48 -9.54
C PHE A 51 2.29 1.60 -8.56
N ARG A 52 2.12 2.83 -9.05
CA ARG A 52 1.68 3.97 -8.22
C ARG A 52 0.33 3.70 -7.57
N THR A 53 -0.63 3.20 -8.33
CA THR A 53 -1.97 2.89 -7.80
C THR A 53 -1.92 1.80 -6.74
N GLU A 54 -1.17 0.72 -7.00
CA GLU A 54 -1.00 -0.38 -6.05
C GLU A 54 -0.29 0.06 -4.76
N LEU A 55 0.79 0.87 -4.89
CA LEU A 55 1.48 1.43 -3.72
C LEU A 55 0.56 2.32 -2.89
N ILE A 56 -0.18 3.23 -3.53
CA ILE A 56 -1.08 4.13 -2.82
C ILE A 56 -2.13 3.30 -2.07
N ASN A 57 -2.75 2.32 -2.71
CA ASN A 57 -3.76 1.48 -2.09
C ASN A 57 -3.20 0.69 -0.90
N LYS A 58 -1.99 0.16 -1.00
CA LYS A 58 -1.35 -0.57 0.11
C LYS A 58 -0.94 0.34 1.27
N ILE A 59 -0.41 1.52 0.97
CA ILE A 59 0.05 2.45 2.01
C ILE A 59 -1.14 3.13 2.69
N VAL A 60 -2.09 3.61 1.92
CA VAL A 60 -3.27 4.34 2.43
C VAL A 60 -4.23 3.40 3.15
N GLY A 61 -4.37 2.16 2.71
CA GLY A 61 -5.21 1.17 3.37
C GLY A 61 -4.80 0.87 4.81
N PHE A 62 -3.52 1.09 5.15
CA PHE A 62 -2.98 0.87 6.50
C PHE A 62 -2.75 2.15 7.30
N ASN A 63 -2.48 3.26 6.64
CA ASN A 63 -2.21 4.55 7.28
C ASN A 63 -3.37 5.52 7.07
N SER A 64 -3.62 6.35 8.08
CA SER A 64 -4.55 7.48 7.94
C SER A 64 -4.03 8.50 6.92
N HIS A 65 -4.91 9.14 6.17
CA HIS A 65 -4.56 10.22 5.24
C HIS A 65 -3.97 11.43 5.98
N ILE A 66 -4.49 11.70 7.17
CA ILE A 66 -4.05 12.79 8.03
C ILE A 66 -3.91 12.24 9.45
N THR A 67 -2.79 12.51 10.08
CA THR A 67 -2.55 12.20 11.50
C THR A 67 -2.37 13.49 12.27
N VAL A 68 -3.27 13.74 13.21
CA VAL A 68 -3.17 14.87 14.14
C VAL A 68 -2.50 14.38 15.42
N LYS A 69 -1.37 15.00 15.77
CA LYS A 69 -0.66 14.70 17.00
C LYS A 69 -0.81 15.87 17.97
N PRO A 70 -0.99 15.64 19.26
CA PRO A 70 -1.00 16.72 20.24
C PRO A 70 0.39 17.37 20.33
N TYR A 71 0.44 18.66 20.52
CA TYR A 71 1.67 19.36 20.81
C TYR A 71 2.15 19.07 22.24
N GLU A 72 1.20 18.89 23.15
CA GLU A 72 1.42 18.48 24.53
C GLU A 72 1.17 16.97 24.71
N LYS A 73 1.50 16.43 25.91
CA LYS A 73 1.40 14.98 26.17
C LYS A 73 -0.01 14.42 26.14
N SER A 74 -1.04 15.24 26.21
CA SER A 74 -2.44 14.81 26.24
C SER A 74 -3.26 15.46 25.13
N PHE A 75 -4.19 14.70 24.58
CA PHE A 75 -5.12 15.14 23.56
C PHE A 75 -6.55 15.19 24.13
N ASN A 76 -7.18 16.34 24.08
CA ASN A 76 -8.57 16.48 24.51
C ASN A 76 -9.51 16.04 23.38
N VAL A 77 -9.98 14.80 23.46
CA VAL A 77 -10.83 14.18 22.45
C VAL A 77 -12.15 14.94 22.26
N LYS A 78 -12.75 15.45 23.36
CA LYS A 78 -14.03 16.16 23.28
C LYS A 78 -13.91 17.49 22.53
N GLU A 79 -12.82 18.18 22.72
CA GLU A 79 -12.53 19.45 22.03
C GLU A 79 -12.30 19.22 20.54
N PHE A 80 -11.61 18.13 20.20
CA PHE A 80 -11.41 17.74 18.80
C PHE A 80 -12.69 17.30 18.11
N GLU A 81 -13.54 16.51 18.78
CA GLU A 81 -14.85 16.07 18.24
C GLU A 81 -15.80 17.26 18.00
N SER A 82 -15.71 18.32 18.79
CA SER A 82 -16.48 19.55 18.62
C SER A 82 -15.93 20.47 17.52
N SER A 83 -14.75 20.19 16.99
CA SER A 83 -14.12 20.99 15.94
C SER A 83 -14.76 20.73 14.58
N ASN A 84 -14.68 21.74 13.68
CA ASN A 84 -15.17 21.64 12.30
C ASN A 84 -14.45 20.57 11.46
N LEU A 85 -13.38 19.94 11.98
CA LEU A 85 -12.66 18.87 11.33
C LEU A 85 -13.51 17.60 11.18
N SER A 86 -14.49 17.39 12.08
CA SER A 86 -15.44 16.28 11.98
C SER A 86 -16.32 16.38 10.72
N LEU A 87 -16.55 17.57 10.19
CA LEU A 87 -17.35 17.82 8.98
C LEU A 87 -16.59 17.49 7.68
N ILE A 88 -15.26 17.55 7.72
CA ILE A 88 -14.39 17.38 6.55
C ILE A 88 -13.95 15.92 6.41
N SER A 89 -13.92 15.19 7.52
CA SER A 89 -13.38 13.82 7.55
C SER A 89 -14.50 12.78 7.47
N LYS A 90 -14.31 11.78 6.61
CA LYS A 90 -15.22 10.64 6.48
C LYS A 90 -15.18 9.72 7.70
N ASN A 91 -13.98 9.49 8.25
CA ASN A 91 -13.76 8.64 9.40
C ASN A 91 -12.70 9.27 10.31
N ILE A 92 -13.03 9.43 11.58
CA ILE A 92 -12.08 9.83 12.63
C ILE A 92 -11.85 8.62 13.52
N MET A 93 -10.59 8.28 13.75
CA MET A 93 -10.19 7.16 14.59
C MET A 93 -9.16 7.62 15.60
N LEU A 94 -9.36 7.26 16.84
CA LEU A 94 -8.38 7.49 17.90
C LEU A 94 -7.40 6.33 17.92
N SER A 95 -6.11 6.67 17.90
CA SER A 95 -5.05 5.66 17.95
C SER A 95 -3.90 6.12 18.81
N ASN A 96 -3.30 5.16 19.51
CA ASN A 96 -2.02 5.33 20.18
C ASN A 96 -0.97 4.52 19.42
N SER A 97 0.26 5.02 19.36
CA SER A 97 1.39 4.29 18.80
C SER A 97 2.54 4.25 19.78
N ALA A 98 3.18 3.10 19.88
CA ALA A 98 4.36 2.88 20.70
C ALA A 98 5.35 2.01 19.94
N GLU A 99 6.64 2.23 20.18
CA GLU A 99 7.70 1.36 19.68
C GLU A 99 8.00 0.30 20.73
N GLY A 100 8.28 -0.91 20.27
CA GLY A 100 8.62 -2.02 21.14
C GLY A 100 9.41 -3.10 20.39
N ILE A 101 9.78 -4.11 21.15
CA ILE A 101 10.47 -5.29 20.62
C ILE A 101 9.59 -6.50 20.90
N ILE A 102 9.27 -7.26 19.88
CA ILE A 102 8.67 -8.58 20.03
C ILE A 102 9.78 -9.61 20.21
N ILE A 103 9.62 -10.47 21.20
CA ILE A 103 10.59 -11.51 21.53
C ILE A 103 9.90 -12.86 21.41
N ARG A 104 10.52 -13.76 20.68
CA ARG A 104 10.12 -15.16 20.62
C ARG A 104 11.36 -16.03 20.57
N GLU A 105 11.55 -16.86 21.59
CA GLU A 105 12.71 -17.75 21.75
C GLU A 105 14.05 -16.95 21.63
N GLN A 106 14.81 -17.22 20.57
CA GLN A 106 16.07 -16.53 20.29
C GLN A 106 15.92 -15.38 19.27
N ASN A 107 14.73 -15.17 18.74
CA ASN A 107 14.46 -14.14 17.75
C ASN A 107 13.82 -12.90 18.37
N SER A 108 14.33 -11.74 18.00
CA SER A 108 13.75 -10.46 18.39
C SER A 108 13.62 -9.54 17.19
N LYS A 109 12.54 -8.77 17.13
CA LYS A 109 12.28 -7.78 16.08
C LYS A 109 11.69 -6.51 16.67
N GLY A 110 12.22 -5.37 16.20
CA GLY A 110 11.61 -4.07 16.47
C GLY A 110 10.26 -3.96 15.76
N ILE A 111 9.27 -3.47 16.47
CA ILE A 111 7.90 -3.32 15.97
C ILE A 111 7.33 -1.96 16.33
N LEU A 112 6.37 -1.51 15.52
CA LEU A 112 5.51 -0.39 15.83
C LEU A 112 4.14 -0.94 16.24
N LEU A 113 3.78 -0.72 17.51
CA LEU A 113 2.47 -1.04 18.04
C LEU A 113 1.49 0.08 17.76
N ARG A 114 0.30 -0.25 17.29
CA ARG A 114 -0.80 0.69 17.15
C ARG A 114 -2.01 0.16 17.89
N GLY A 115 -2.46 0.92 18.87
CA GLY A 115 -3.67 0.64 19.63
C GLY A 115 -4.84 1.45 19.08
N TYR A 116 -5.97 0.81 18.90
CA TYR A 116 -7.23 1.41 18.47
C TYR A 116 -8.33 1.12 19.47
N LEU A 117 -9.35 1.96 19.50
CA LEU A 117 -10.58 1.63 20.21
C LEU A 117 -11.30 0.50 19.48
N GLU A 118 -11.94 -0.39 20.20
CA GLU A 118 -12.68 -1.54 19.64
C GLU A 118 -13.69 -1.11 18.56
N LYS A 119 -14.45 -0.05 18.83
CA LYS A 119 -15.43 0.53 17.88
C LYS A 119 -14.80 1.03 16.57
N ASP A 120 -13.53 1.42 16.58
CA ASP A 120 -12.83 1.99 15.43
C ASP A 120 -12.01 0.95 14.68
N PHE A 121 -11.65 -0.15 15.33
CA PHE A 121 -10.88 -1.23 14.72
C PHE A 121 -11.57 -1.84 13.51
N SER A 122 -12.86 -2.08 13.60
CA SER A 122 -13.67 -2.64 12.50
C SER A 122 -13.82 -1.70 11.29
N LYS A 123 -13.51 -0.39 11.45
CA LYS A 123 -13.54 0.61 10.37
C LYS A 123 -12.27 0.60 9.54
N LEU A 124 -11.21 -0.05 9.99
CA LEU A 124 -9.95 -0.14 9.26
C LEU A 124 -10.13 -0.96 7.98
N GLU A 125 -9.75 -0.40 6.84
CA GLU A 125 -9.96 -1.05 5.54
C GLU A 125 -9.26 -2.40 5.43
N PHE A 126 -8.07 -2.55 6.02
CA PHE A 126 -7.32 -3.80 5.97
C PHE A 126 -8.01 -4.95 6.71
N ILE A 127 -8.82 -4.66 7.74
CA ILE A 127 -9.62 -5.66 8.47
C ILE A 127 -10.76 -6.20 7.61
N ASN A 128 -11.35 -5.32 6.78
CA ASN A 128 -12.43 -5.69 5.88
C ASN A 128 -11.94 -6.36 4.59
N ASN A 129 -10.64 -6.34 4.36
CA ASN A 129 -10.04 -6.93 3.18
C ASN A 129 -10.02 -8.47 3.28
N LYS A 130 -10.16 -9.16 2.14
CA LYS A 130 -10.14 -10.63 2.06
C LYS A 130 -8.83 -11.27 2.54
N ASN A 131 -7.78 -10.48 2.68
CA ASN A 131 -6.46 -10.92 3.11
C ASN A 131 -6.29 -10.98 4.63
N PHE A 132 -7.29 -10.51 5.40
CA PHE A 132 -7.26 -10.63 6.85
C PHE A 132 -7.65 -12.07 7.24
N VAL A 133 -6.68 -12.78 7.82
CA VAL A 133 -6.86 -14.17 8.28
C VAL A 133 -6.99 -14.14 9.79
N GLY A 134 -8.20 -14.34 10.29
CA GLY A 134 -8.48 -14.37 11.73
C GLY A 134 -9.94 -14.68 11.99
N GLN A 135 -10.21 -15.26 13.16
CA GLN A 135 -11.59 -15.68 13.52
C GLN A 135 -12.47 -14.49 13.91
N ASN A 136 -11.91 -13.40 14.40
CA ASN A 136 -12.66 -12.25 14.88
C ASN A 136 -12.17 -10.95 14.25
N LYS A 137 -13.07 -10.30 13.51
CA LYS A 137 -12.86 -8.92 13.01
C LYS A 137 -13.00 -7.85 14.12
N THR A 138 -13.13 -8.27 15.36
CA THR A 138 -13.25 -7.40 16.53
C THR A 138 -12.02 -7.58 17.41
N LEU A 139 -11.52 -6.48 17.95
CA LEU A 139 -10.47 -6.49 18.96
C LEU A 139 -11.03 -7.13 20.24
N VAL A 140 -10.57 -8.33 20.55
CA VAL A 140 -10.82 -8.93 21.86
C VAL A 140 -9.67 -8.55 22.78
N LYS A 141 -9.98 -8.31 24.04
CA LYS A 141 -9.00 -7.97 25.06
C LYS A 141 -7.84 -8.98 25.06
N ASN A 142 -6.60 -8.48 25.02
CA ASN A 142 -5.37 -9.28 24.95
C ASN A 142 -5.11 -9.99 23.60
N PHE A 143 -5.69 -9.53 22.50
CA PHE A 143 -5.36 -10.01 21.16
C PHE A 143 -4.62 -8.93 20.36
N VAL A 144 -3.79 -9.37 19.44
CA VAL A 144 -3.03 -8.48 18.55
C VAL A 144 -3.07 -9.02 17.13
N SER A 145 -3.25 -8.12 16.17
CA SER A 145 -3.10 -8.44 14.74
C SER A 145 -1.66 -8.19 14.33
N ILE A 146 -1.07 -9.17 13.65
CA ILE A 146 0.34 -9.14 13.24
C ILE A 146 0.41 -9.14 11.73
N GLY A 147 1.36 -8.38 11.18
CA GLY A 147 1.63 -8.41 9.75
C GLY A 147 2.16 -9.78 9.31
N LYS A 148 1.72 -10.25 8.15
CA LYS A 148 2.06 -11.56 7.58
C LYS A 148 3.58 -11.81 7.52
N GLU A 149 4.37 -10.83 7.08
CA GLU A 149 5.84 -10.95 7.03
C GLU A 149 6.47 -11.14 8.42
N LEU A 150 5.93 -10.44 9.43
CA LEU A 150 6.41 -10.59 10.80
C LEU A 150 6.05 -11.97 11.35
N SER A 151 4.86 -12.49 11.04
CA SER A 151 4.48 -13.84 11.46
C SER A 151 5.36 -14.92 10.85
N PHE A 152 5.73 -14.80 9.57
CA PHE A 152 6.68 -15.70 8.93
C PHE A 152 8.10 -15.60 9.52
N THR A 153 8.56 -14.39 9.78
CA THR A 153 9.91 -14.17 10.34
C THR A 153 10.07 -14.77 11.73
N LEU A 154 9.00 -14.76 12.53
CA LEU A 154 8.99 -15.25 13.91
C LEU A 154 8.33 -16.63 14.04
N ASP A 155 7.97 -17.29 12.94
CA ASP A 155 7.23 -18.55 12.91
C ASP A 155 6.01 -18.53 13.85
N LEU A 156 5.19 -17.48 13.74
CA LEU A 156 3.99 -17.28 14.55
C LEU A 156 2.77 -17.85 13.85
N LYS A 157 1.97 -18.59 14.63
CA LYS A 157 0.66 -19.12 14.20
C LYS A 157 -0.46 -18.39 14.92
N ILE A 158 -1.65 -18.44 14.35
CA ILE A 158 -2.85 -17.90 15.00
C ILE A 158 -3.08 -18.63 16.34
N GLY A 159 -3.17 -17.84 17.39
CA GLY A 159 -3.37 -18.35 18.75
C GLY A 159 -2.10 -18.46 19.59
N ASP A 160 -0.93 -18.21 19.01
CA ASP A 160 0.32 -18.21 19.76
C ASP A 160 0.41 -17.00 20.70
N ASN A 161 1.07 -17.20 21.83
CA ASN A 161 1.38 -16.13 22.77
C ASN A 161 2.64 -15.39 22.30
N ILE A 162 2.62 -14.08 22.41
CA ILE A 162 3.75 -13.22 22.11
C ILE A 162 4.13 -12.34 23.30
N THR A 163 5.41 -12.12 23.48
CA THR A 163 5.94 -11.20 24.48
C THR A 163 6.42 -9.94 23.79
N ILE A 164 5.93 -8.79 24.25
CA ILE A 164 6.32 -7.48 23.73
C ILE A 164 6.96 -6.70 24.87
N MET A 165 8.18 -6.22 24.64
CA MET A 165 8.89 -5.32 25.51
C MET A 165 8.76 -3.90 24.98
N SER A 166 8.21 -3.01 25.79
CA SER A 166 8.11 -1.59 25.49
C SER A 166 9.48 -0.90 25.67
N SER A 167 9.68 0.24 25.01
CA SER A 167 10.85 1.10 25.21
C SER A 167 11.02 1.59 26.65
N SER A 168 9.97 1.55 27.45
CA SER A 168 10.01 1.82 28.90
C SER A 168 10.49 0.64 29.77
N GLY A 169 10.89 -0.47 29.15
CA GLY A 169 11.37 -1.67 29.84
C GLY A 169 10.30 -2.52 30.50
N VAL A 170 9.03 -2.20 30.32
CA VAL A 170 7.91 -3.00 30.83
C VAL A 170 7.62 -4.15 29.89
N GLU A 171 7.80 -5.37 30.37
CA GLU A 171 7.37 -6.57 29.63
C GLU A 171 5.86 -6.74 29.78
N THR A 172 5.17 -6.80 28.66
CA THR A 172 3.74 -7.11 28.61
C THR A 172 3.53 -8.38 27.80
N GLN A 173 3.05 -9.42 28.44
CA GLN A 173 2.56 -10.60 27.74
C GLN A 173 1.21 -10.28 27.09
N ILE A 174 1.22 -10.15 25.77
CA ILE A 174 -0.01 -10.03 25.00
C ILE A 174 -0.32 -11.41 24.46
N GLY A 175 -1.42 -11.99 24.94
CA GLY A 175 -1.84 -13.31 24.53
C GLY A 175 -2.54 -13.30 23.16
N ARG A 176 -2.22 -14.28 22.33
CA ARG A 176 -2.85 -14.73 21.08
C ARG A 176 -2.74 -13.76 19.88
N ALA A 177 -1.85 -14.12 19.00
CA ALA A 177 -1.68 -13.50 17.70
C ALA A 177 -2.83 -13.86 16.73
N HIS A 178 -3.33 -12.88 15.99
CA HIS A 178 -4.13 -13.07 14.79
C HIS A 178 -3.30 -12.56 13.60
N VAL A 179 -3.17 -13.37 12.58
CA VAL A 179 -2.41 -13.07 11.35
C VAL A 179 -3.34 -12.58 10.24
#